data_831ac209024bb964457c1d1f0fd94b31
#
_entry.id   831ac209024bb964457c1d1f0fd94b31
#
_cell.length_a   1.000
_cell.length_b   1.000
_cell.length_c   1.000
_cell.angle_alpha   90.00
_cell.angle_beta   90.00
_cell.angle_gamma   90.00
#
_symmetry.space_group_name_H-M   'P 1'
#
loop_
_entity.id
_entity.type
_entity.pdbx_description
1 polymer ?
#
loop_
_entity_poly.entity_id
_entity_poly.type
_entity_poly.pdbx_seq_one_letter_code
_entity_poly.pdbx_strand_id
1 'polypeptide(L)'
;LGTYGDGGLITTNNDNLATICRALKAHGSGENGEIAYNLLNNIEEEVKLDSQADDTVYNPKKYYNYLIGHNSRLDELHAGILNIKLNYLDEWNSKRNSIAKYYNEKLDDKKYKKMQLREDDYNVYHMYIIQTENRNELTKKLDEAGIAYGIYYPVPLHLQKVYKSLGYKEGDLPNAEY
;
A
#
# COMPACT_ATOMS: atom_id res chain seq x y z
N LEU A 1 -5.71 -0.07 7.96
CA LEU A 1 -7.11 0.15 7.59
C LEU A 1 -7.41 -0.60 6.29
N GLY A 2 -8.10 -1.74 6.37
CA GLY A 2 -8.38 -2.56 5.18
C GLY A 2 -9.50 -1.98 4.30
N THR A 3 -9.28 -1.91 3.00
CA THR A 3 -10.31 -1.66 1.98
C THR A 3 -11.05 -2.96 1.62
N TYR A 4 -12.21 -2.84 1.01
CA TYR A 4 -12.90 -3.99 0.42
C TYR A 4 -12.51 -4.11 -1.07
N GLY A 5 -11.30 -4.52 -1.33
CA GLY A 5 -10.61 -4.48 -2.60
C GLY A 5 -9.37 -3.59 -2.51
N ASP A 6 -8.79 -3.24 -3.65
CA ASP A 6 -7.61 -2.38 -3.69
C ASP A 6 -7.96 -0.92 -3.38
N GLY A 7 -7.10 -0.25 -2.64
CA GLY A 7 -7.25 1.15 -2.31
C GLY A 7 -5.96 1.73 -1.75
N GLY A 8 -5.80 3.03 -1.92
CA GLY A 8 -4.64 3.76 -1.43
C GLY A 8 -4.94 5.23 -1.23
N LEU A 9 -4.08 5.89 -0.48
CA LEU A 9 -4.15 7.32 -0.22
C LEU A 9 -2.77 7.93 -0.33
N ILE A 10 -2.68 9.07 -1.01
CA ILE A 10 -1.48 9.90 -1.07
C ILE A 10 -1.77 11.18 -0.31
N THR A 11 -0.91 11.54 0.64
CA THR A 11 -0.94 12.82 1.34
C THR A 11 0.31 13.61 1.01
N THR A 12 0.16 14.91 0.75
CA THR A 12 1.28 15.80 0.42
C THR A 12 0.93 17.25 0.76
N ASN A 13 1.94 18.03 1.12
CA ASN A 13 1.86 19.48 1.26
C ASN A 13 2.34 20.23 -0.01
N ASN A 14 2.64 19.49 -1.08
CA ASN A 14 3.03 20.05 -2.37
C ASN A 14 1.82 20.06 -3.31
N ASP A 15 1.27 21.23 -3.59
CA ASP A 15 0.06 21.40 -4.41
C ASP A 15 0.25 20.92 -5.85
N ASN A 16 1.44 21.13 -6.43
CA ASN A 16 1.75 20.67 -7.78
C ASN A 16 1.74 19.12 -7.83
N LEU A 17 2.35 18.47 -6.85
CA LEU A 17 2.31 17.01 -6.75
C LEU A 17 0.88 16.50 -6.55
N ALA A 18 0.08 17.16 -5.71
CA ALA A 18 -1.32 16.81 -5.52
C ALA A 18 -2.12 16.88 -6.82
N THR A 19 -1.89 17.93 -7.61
CA THR A 19 -2.56 18.14 -8.91
C THR A 19 -2.15 17.05 -9.92
N ILE A 20 -0.87 16.75 -10.02
CA ILE A 20 -0.37 15.67 -10.88
C ILE A 20 -0.97 14.32 -10.48
N CYS A 21 -1.02 14.00 -9.19
CA CYS A 21 -1.62 12.76 -8.70
C CYS A 21 -3.13 12.68 -9.03
N ARG A 22 -3.86 13.79 -8.89
CA ARG A 22 -5.29 13.84 -9.26
C ARG A 22 -5.50 13.60 -10.75
N ALA A 23 -4.65 14.16 -11.61
CA ALA A 23 -4.68 13.93 -13.04
C ALA A 23 -4.41 12.45 -13.38
N LEU A 24 -3.31 11.91 -12.87
CA LEU A 24 -2.87 10.55 -13.19
C LEU A 24 -3.86 9.48 -12.73
N LYS A 25 -4.51 9.63 -11.57
CA LYS A 25 -5.52 8.67 -11.09
C LYS A 25 -6.80 8.65 -11.94
N ALA A 26 -7.01 9.65 -12.79
CA ALA A 26 -8.18 9.85 -13.64
C ALA A 26 -7.80 9.91 -15.13
N HIS A 27 -6.98 8.99 -15.58
CA HIS A 27 -6.53 8.85 -16.98
C HIS A 27 -5.66 10.00 -17.52
N GLY A 28 -5.21 10.94 -16.69
CA GLY A 28 -4.52 12.15 -17.16
C GLY A 28 -5.40 13.07 -18.01
N SER A 29 -6.72 13.03 -17.80
CA SER A 29 -7.70 13.70 -18.64
C SER A 29 -8.34 14.90 -17.97
N GLY A 30 -9.09 15.67 -18.77
CA GLY A 30 -9.87 16.83 -18.31
C GLY A 30 -8.98 17.97 -17.81
N GLU A 31 -9.57 18.87 -17.05
CA GLU A 31 -8.90 20.07 -16.51
C GLU A 31 -7.68 19.74 -15.65
N ASN A 32 -7.80 18.76 -14.75
CA ASN A 32 -6.65 18.32 -13.96
C ASN A 32 -5.51 17.77 -14.83
N GLY A 33 -5.85 17.09 -15.94
CA GLY A 33 -4.88 16.61 -16.92
C GLY A 33 -4.14 17.76 -17.61
N GLU A 34 -4.87 18.79 -18.02
CA GLU A 34 -4.32 20.00 -18.67
C GLU A 34 -3.40 20.76 -17.72
N ILE A 35 -3.85 21.03 -16.48
CA ILE A 35 -3.03 21.71 -15.46
C ILE A 35 -1.76 20.91 -15.17
N ALA A 36 -1.87 19.60 -14.99
CA ALA A 36 -0.71 18.75 -14.71
C ALA A 36 0.27 18.71 -15.90
N TYR A 37 -0.23 18.69 -17.13
CA TYR A 37 0.58 18.78 -18.33
C TYR A 37 1.35 20.10 -18.39
N ASN A 38 0.67 21.22 -18.14
CA ASN A 38 1.27 22.56 -18.14
C ASN A 38 2.36 22.67 -17.04
N LEU A 39 2.08 22.17 -15.83
CA LEU A 39 3.07 22.11 -14.75
C LEU A 39 4.32 21.31 -15.12
N LEU A 40 4.16 20.15 -15.74
CA LEU A 40 5.28 19.27 -16.12
C LEU A 40 6.12 19.83 -17.28
N ASN A 41 5.52 20.66 -18.14
CA ASN A 41 6.19 21.25 -19.29
C ASN A 41 6.57 22.72 -19.09
N ASN A 42 6.38 23.28 -17.90
CA ASN A 42 6.63 24.69 -17.55
C ASN A 42 5.89 25.68 -18.48
N ILE A 43 4.62 25.35 -18.78
CA ILE A 43 3.76 26.20 -19.58
C ILE A 43 2.98 27.11 -18.65
N GLU A 44 3.15 28.43 -18.79
CA GLU A 44 2.48 29.46 -17.99
C GLU A 44 1.12 29.86 -18.60
N GLU A 45 0.29 28.90 -18.93
CA GLU A 45 -1.07 29.18 -19.38
C GLU A 45 -2.06 28.91 -18.25
N GLU A 46 -2.89 29.92 -17.97
CA GLU A 46 -3.95 29.82 -16.98
C GLU A 46 -5.07 28.94 -17.53
N VAL A 47 -5.22 27.73 -16.99
CA VAL A 47 -6.35 26.85 -17.35
C VAL A 47 -7.61 27.41 -16.68
N LYS A 48 -8.55 27.88 -17.49
CA LYS A 48 -9.85 28.33 -16.98
C LYS A 48 -10.63 27.15 -16.46
N LEU A 49 -10.71 27.06 -15.13
CA LEU A 49 -11.56 26.09 -14.47
C LEU A 49 -13.02 26.43 -14.77
N ASP A 50 -13.71 25.53 -15.44
CA ASP A 50 -15.15 25.64 -15.65
C ASP A 50 -15.88 25.24 -14.36
N SER A 51 -15.95 26.18 -13.41
CA SER A 51 -16.54 26.00 -12.09
C SER A 51 -18.07 25.77 -12.11
N GLN A 52 -18.67 25.81 -13.32
CA GLN A 52 -20.11 25.62 -13.54
C GLN A 52 -20.43 24.45 -14.48
N ALA A 53 -19.47 23.57 -14.76
CA ALA A 53 -19.79 22.37 -15.51
C ALA A 53 -20.76 21.51 -14.70
N ASP A 54 -22.03 21.71 -14.93
CA ASP A 54 -23.10 20.80 -14.53
C ASP A 54 -22.75 19.42 -15.13
N ASP A 55 -22.65 18.41 -14.28
CA ASP A 55 -22.36 17.03 -14.72
C ASP A 55 -23.41 16.50 -15.72
N THR A 56 -24.51 17.21 -15.89
CA THR A 56 -25.58 16.92 -16.87
C THR A 56 -25.29 17.45 -18.28
N VAL A 57 -24.32 18.36 -18.43
CA VAL A 57 -23.94 18.94 -19.73
C VAL A 57 -22.70 18.22 -20.29
N TYR A 58 -22.81 17.73 -21.51
CA TYR A 58 -21.68 17.10 -22.21
C TYR A 58 -20.50 18.06 -22.32
N ASN A 59 -19.42 17.78 -21.61
CA ASN A 59 -18.17 18.53 -21.71
C ASN A 59 -17.12 17.70 -22.45
N PRO A 60 -16.82 18.03 -23.73
CA PRO A 60 -15.83 17.27 -24.50
C PRO A 60 -14.42 17.32 -23.94
N LYS A 61 -14.06 18.36 -23.15
CA LYS A 61 -12.75 18.46 -22.49
C LYS A 61 -12.51 17.35 -21.50
N LYS A 62 -13.57 16.80 -20.88
CA LYS A 62 -13.50 15.68 -19.94
C LYS A 62 -12.82 14.44 -20.54
N TYR A 63 -12.90 14.26 -21.83
CA TYR A 63 -12.35 13.11 -22.56
C TYR A 63 -11.02 13.39 -23.27
N TYR A 64 -10.47 14.58 -23.09
CA TYR A 64 -9.15 14.91 -23.62
C TYR A 64 -8.08 14.43 -22.65
N ASN A 65 -7.15 13.57 -23.12
CA ASN A 65 -6.06 13.04 -22.29
C ASN A 65 -4.79 13.82 -22.60
N TYR A 66 -4.24 14.47 -21.60
CA TYR A 66 -3.00 15.23 -21.67
C TYR A 66 -1.79 14.41 -21.22
N LEU A 67 -2.02 13.43 -20.34
CA LEU A 67 -1.02 12.56 -19.78
C LEU A 67 -1.47 11.10 -19.88
N ILE A 68 -0.50 10.18 -19.89
CA ILE A 68 -0.77 8.75 -19.71
C ILE A 68 -1.05 8.51 -18.22
N GLY A 69 -2.29 8.20 -17.91
CA GLY A 69 -2.73 7.95 -16.55
C GLY A 69 -3.46 6.61 -16.40
N HIS A 70 -4.02 6.40 -15.22
CA HIS A 70 -4.69 5.15 -14.83
C HIS A 70 -6.11 5.42 -14.32
N ASN A 71 -6.93 4.39 -14.27
CA ASN A 71 -8.15 4.41 -13.46
C ASN A 71 -7.79 3.94 -12.05
N SER A 72 -7.40 4.88 -11.19
CA SER A 72 -7.02 4.62 -9.79
C SER A 72 -7.84 5.46 -8.84
N ARG A 73 -9.15 5.47 -9.07
CA ARG A 73 -10.12 6.18 -8.23
C ARG A 73 -10.60 5.26 -7.11
N LEU A 74 -10.83 5.82 -5.94
CA LEU A 74 -11.53 5.14 -4.86
C LEU A 74 -13.03 5.41 -5.00
N ASP A 75 -13.83 4.35 -5.08
CA ASP A 75 -15.27 4.46 -5.20
C ASP A 75 -15.88 5.07 -3.92
N GLU A 76 -16.92 5.87 -4.07
CA GLU A 76 -17.61 6.55 -2.95
C GLU A 76 -18.13 5.57 -1.90
N LEU A 77 -18.61 4.39 -2.34
CA LEU A 77 -19.04 3.33 -1.44
C LEU A 77 -17.88 2.85 -0.54
N HIS A 78 -16.70 2.60 -1.14
CA HIS A 78 -15.50 2.22 -0.40
C HIS A 78 -15.04 3.35 0.53
N ALA A 79 -15.09 4.60 0.08
CA ALA A 79 -14.76 5.75 0.91
C ALA A 79 -15.71 5.88 2.10
N GLY A 80 -17.01 5.67 1.91
CA GLY A 80 -18.01 5.66 2.98
C GLY A 80 -17.73 4.58 4.04
N ILE A 81 -17.40 3.35 3.61
CA ILE A 81 -17.02 2.25 4.51
C ILE A 81 -15.74 2.59 5.28
N LEU A 82 -14.73 3.15 4.60
CA LEU A 82 -13.47 3.53 5.22
C LEU A 82 -13.65 4.63 6.27
N ASN A 83 -14.53 5.61 6.03
CA ASN A 83 -14.86 6.64 7.02
C ASN A 83 -15.44 6.04 8.31
N ILE A 84 -16.29 5.02 8.21
CA ILE A 84 -16.81 4.31 9.40
C ILE A 84 -15.65 3.55 10.10
N LYS A 85 -14.84 2.81 9.35
CA LYS A 85 -13.73 2.02 9.90
C LYS A 85 -12.66 2.89 10.57
N LEU A 86 -12.45 4.10 10.07
CA LEU A 86 -11.45 5.03 10.62
C LEU A 86 -11.72 5.36 12.09
N ASN A 87 -12.99 5.44 12.51
CA ASN A 87 -13.37 5.71 13.89
C ASN A 87 -12.91 4.63 14.88
N TYR A 88 -12.60 3.42 14.40
CA TYR A 88 -12.18 2.28 15.22
C TYR A 88 -10.68 1.96 15.04
N LEU A 89 -9.95 2.70 14.20
CA LEU A 89 -8.58 2.36 13.83
C LEU A 89 -7.64 2.32 15.04
N ASP A 90 -7.72 3.31 15.91
CA ASP A 90 -6.86 3.42 17.10
C ASP A 90 -7.14 2.30 18.11
N GLU A 91 -8.41 1.96 18.31
CA GLU A 91 -8.81 0.83 19.14
C GLU A 91 -8.24 -0.49 18.58
N TRP A 92 -8.35 -0.71 17.27
CA TRP A 92 -7.82 -1.92 16.63
C TRP A 92 -6.31 -1.98 16.69
N ASN A 93 -5.61 -0.87 16.51
CA ASN A 93 -4.17 -0.79 16.64
C ASN A 93 -3.73 -1.08 18.09
N SER A 94 -4.43 -0.54 19.08
CA SER A 94 -4.17 -0.80 20.49
C SER A 94 -4.36 -2.29 20.83
N LYS A 95 -5.42 -2.93 20.35
CA LYS A 95 -5.66 -4.37 20.51
C LYS A 95 -4.53 -5.21 19.88
N ARG A 96 -4.12 -4.89 18.65
CA ARG A 96 -3.00 -5.58 18.00
C ARG A 96 -1.69 -5.43 18.77
N ASN A 97 -1.42 -4.25 19.30
CA ASN A 97 -0.25 -4.03 20.16
C ASN A 97 -0.29 -4.87 21.45
N SER A 98 -1.46 -4.96 22.08
CA SER A 98 -1.63 -5.80 23.29
C SER A 98 -1.39 -7.28 22.99
N ILE A 99 -1.87 -7.78 21.84
CA ILE A 99 -1.62 -9.17 21.40
C ILE A 99 -0.13 -9.37 21.07
N ALA A 100 0.51 -8.43 20.39
CA ALA A 100 1.93 -8.50 20.07
C ALA A 100 2.80 -8.53 21.35
N LYS A 101 2.44 -7.71 22.36
CA LYS A 101 3.09 -7.72 23.66
C LYS A 101 2.96 -9.09 24.33
N TYR A 102 1.76 -9.67 24.33
CA TYR A 102 1.52 -11.01 24.84
C TYR A 102 2.38 -12.07 24.13
N TYR A 103 2.48 -12.03 22.80
CA TYR A 103 3.35 -12.92 22.05
C TYR A 103 4.83 -12.70 22.39
N ASN A 104 5.28 -11.45 22.53
CA ASN A 104 6.65 -11.14 22.93
C ASN A 104 7.01 -11.72 24.30
N GLU A 105 6.06 -11.75 25.23
CA GLU A 105 6.26 -12.31 26.59
C GLU A 105 6.24 -13.85 26.60
N LYS A 106 5.48 -14.49 25.72
CA LYS A 106 5.24 -15.94 25.75
C LYS A 106 6.14 -16.74 24.81
N LEU A 107 6.59 -16.14 23.71
CA LEU A 107 7.45 -16.84 22.76
C LEU A 107 8.91 -16.84 23.23
N ASP A 108 9.53 -18.01 23.18
CA ASP A 108 10.93 -18.23 23.56
C ASP A 108 11.88 -17.58 22.55
N ASP A 109 12.67 -16.60 23.00
CA ASP A 109 13.64 -15.86 22.18
C ASP A 109 14.76 -16.73 21.60
N LYS A 110 15.01 -17.91 22.19
CA LYS A 110 16.01 -18.87 21.66
C LYS A 110 15.50 -19.62 20.44
N LYS A 111 14.16 -19.76 20.31
CA LYS A 111 13.52 -20.50 19.21
C LYS A 111 12.97 -19.59 18.13
N TYR A 112 12.56 -18.38 18.52
CA TYR A 112 11.83 -17.45 17.65
C TYR A 112 12.47 -16.08 17.70
N LYS A 113 13.11 -15.65 16.61
CA LYS A 113 13.60 -14.30 16.49
C LYS A 113 12.44 -13.37 16.18
N LYS A 114 12.15 -12.48 17.10
CA LYS A 114 11.06 -11.50 16.99
C LYS A 114 11.57 -10.19 16.37
N MET A 115 10.65 -9.40 15.80
CA MET A 115 10.98 -8.08 15.32
C MET A 115 11.39 -7.18 16.49
N GLN A 116 12.55 -6.53 16.32
CA GLN A 116 13.03 -5.55 17.29
C GLN A 116 12.59 -4.16 16.85
N LEU A 117 11.92 -3.45 17.74
CA LEU A 117 11.54 -2.05 17.56
C LEU A 117 12.55 -1.16 18.27
N ARG A 118 12.78 0.04 17.72
CA ARG A 118 13.46 1.10 18.48
C ARG A 118 12.51 1.62 19.54
N GLU A 119 13.05 2.28 20.56
CA GLU A 119 12.28 2.76 21.71
C GLU A 119 11.14 3.72 21.32
N ASP A 120 11.36 4.53 20.29
CA ASP A 120 10.39 5.52 19.79
C ASP A 120 9.49 5.00 18.66
N ASP A 121 9.64 3.74 18.24
CA ASP A 121 8.85 3.18 17.15
C ASP A 121 7.48 2.71 17.63
N TYR A 122 6.40 3.14 16.95
CA TYR A 122 5.06 2.60 17.13
C TYR A 122 4.70 1.70 15.95
N ASN A 123 4.59 0.41 16.20
CA ASN A 123 4.20 -0.57 15.19
C ASN A 123 2.72 -0.93 15.34
N VAL A 124 1.98 -0.87 14.25
CA VAL A 124 0.54 -1.22 14.23
C VAL A 124 0.28 -2.73 14.11
N TYR A 125 1.32 -3.54 13.93
CA TYR A 125 1.25 -5.00 13.83
C TYR A 125 0.14 -5.50 12.90
N HIS A 126 0.12 -5.03 11.66
CA HIS A 126 -0.76 -5.60 10.64
C HIS A 126 -0.46 -7.09 10.42
N MET A 127 0.79 -7.50 10.65
CA MET A 127 1.25 -8.88 10.78
C MET A 127 2.20 -8.97 11.98
N TYR A 128 2.17 -10.08 12.70
CA TYR A 128 3.17 -10.41 13.71
C TYR A 128 4.13 -11.44 13.11
N ILE A 129 5.36 -11.01 12.84
CA ILE A 129 6.35 -11.80 12.10
C ILE A 129 7.38 -12.35 13.07
N ILE A 130 7.70 -13.63 12.91
CA ILE A 130 8.80 -14.32 13.59
C ILE A 130 9.68 -15.03 12.57
N GLN A 131 10.96 -15.21 12.92
CA GLN A 131 11.88 -16.07 12.18
C GLN A 131 12.23 -17.28 13.04
N THR A 132 12.39 -18.45 12.43
CA THR A 132 12.77 -19.70 13.09
C THR A 132 13.52 -20.61 12.11
N GLU A 133 14.51 -21.33 12.61
CA GLU A 133 15.24 -22.34 11.82
C GLU A 133 14.37 -23.60 11.59
N ASN A 134 13.41 -23.86 12.47
CA ASN A 134 12.54 -25.05 12.41
C ASN A 134 11.15 -24.72 11.83
N ARG A 135 11.11 -23.96 10.73
CA ARG A 135 9.87 -23.50 10.10
C ARG A 135 8.88 -24.64 9.81
N ASN A 136 9.36 -25.75 9.23
CA ASN A 136 8.48 -26.86 8.85
C ASN A 136 7.84 -27.56 10.06
N GLU A 137 8.55 -27.67 11.18
CA GLU A 137 7.98 -28.19 12.41
C GLU A 137 6.94 -27.24 13.00
N LEU A 138 7.24 -25.95 12.99
CA LEU A 138 6.31 -24.93 13.48
C LEU A 138 5.02 -24.91 12.65
N THR A 139 5.12 -24.86 11.33
CA THR A 139 3.95 -24.83 10.45
C THR A 139 3.07 -26.06 10.64
N LYS A 140 3.67 -27.25 10.76
CA LYS A 140 2.93 -28.48 11.07
C LYS A 140 2.15 -28.38 12.40
N LYS A 141 2.75 -27.84 13.44
CA LYS A 141 2.07 -27.64 14.74
C LYS A 141 0.94 -26.62 14.66
N LEU A 142 1.11 -25.56 13.86
CA LEU A 142 0.07 -24.56 13.63
C LEU A 142 -1.11 -25.17 12.85
N ASP A 143 -0.83 -25.98 11.83
CA ASP A 143 -1.85 -26.72 11.07
C ASP A 143 -2.65 -27.67 11.96
N GLU A 144 -1.94 -28.47 12.78
CA GLU A 144 -2.56 -29.40 13.77
C GLU A 144 -3.42 -28.66 14.80
N ALA A 145 -3.05 -27.42 15.15
CA ALA A 145 -3.81 -26.56 16.06
C ALA A 145 -4.89 -25.73 15.38
N GLY A 146 -5.05 -25.80 14.05
CA GLY A 146 -6.00 -25.00 13.28
C GLY A 146 -5.69 -23.50 13.28
N ILE A 147 -4.41 -23.12 13.46
CA ILE A 147 -3.96 -21.72 13.49
C ILE A 147 -3.48 -21.31 12.10
N ALA A 148 -4.14 -20.32 11.51
CA ALA A 148 -3.77 -19.78 10.21
C ALA A 148 -2.44 -18.99 10.30
N TYR A 149 -1.60 -19.17 9.29
CA TYR A 149 -0.32 -18.46 9.14
C TYR A 149 -0.01 -18.19 7.66
N GLY A 150 1.00 -17.38 7.41
CA GLY A 150 1.55 -17.15 6.07
C GLY A 150 3.07 -17.15 6.09
N ILE A 151 3.69 -17.50 4.96
CA ILE A 151 5.14 -17.44 4.76
C ILE A 151 5.42 -16.27 3.81
N TYR A 152 6.12 -15.25 4.28
CA TYR A 152 6.41 -14.01 3.57
C TYR A 152 7.93 -13.77 3.46
N TYR A 153 8.56 -14.10 2.32
CA TYR A 153 8.00 -14.75 1.14
C TYR A 153 8.76 -16.04 0.86
N PRO A 154 8.12 -17.09 0.29
CA PRO A 154 8.76 -18.38 0.12
C PRO A 154 9.87 -18.38 -0.95
N VAL A 155 9.84 -17.40 -1.86
CA VAL A 155 10.84 -17.24 -2.93
C VAL A 155 11.26 -15.78 -3.00
N PRO A 156 12.55 -15.45 -2.82
CA PRO A 156 13.10 -14.10 -3.00
C PRO A 156 12.81 -13.54 -4.40
N LEU A 157 12.62 -12.21 -4.51
CA LEU A 157 12.25 -11.57 -5.77
C LEU A 157 13.23 -11.87 -6.91
N HIS A 158 14.54 -11.82 -6.66
CA HIS A 158 15.57 -12.04 -7.67
C HIS A 158 15.59 -13.48 -8.21
N LEU A 159 15.03 -14.46 -7.47
CA LEU A 159 14.90 -15.86 -7.89
C LEU A 159 13.55 -16.15 -8.57
N GLN A 160 12.64 -15.16 -8.66
CA GLN A 160 11.39 -15.32 -9.37
C GLN A 160 11.62 -15.47 -10.88
N LYS A 161 10.81 -16.32 -11.52
CA LYS A 161 10.94 -16.62 -12.97
C LYS A 161 10.86 -15.35 -13.84
N VAL A 162 10.07 -14.37 -13.44
CA VAL A 162 9.89 -13.09 -14.15
C VAL A 162 11.19 -12.27 -14.21
N TYR A 163 12.10 -12.44 -13.25
CA TYR A 163 13.37 -11.71 -13.19
C TYR A 163 14.58 -12.54 -13.68
N LYS A 164 14.32 -13.72 -14.25
CA LYS A 164 15.40 -14.60 -14.77
C LYS A 164 16.32 -13.91 -15.79
N SER A 165 15.77 -12.97 -16.57
CA SER A 165 16.53 -12.18 -17.56
C SER A 165 17.56 -11.23 -16.94
N LEU A 166 17.47 -10.93 -15.63
CA LEU A 166 18.43 -10.10 -14.92
C LEU A 166 19.71 -10.86 -14.53
N GLY A 167 19.74 -12.20 -14.69
CA GLY A 167 20.92 -13.03 -14.50
C GLY A 167 21.25 -13.42 -13.07
N TYR A 168 20.46 -13.01 -12.08
CA TYR A 168 20.67 -13.40 -10.68
C TYR A 168 20.54 -14.91 -10.46
N LYS A 169 21.31 -15.42 -9.51
CA LYS A 169 21.34 -16.83 -9.11
C LYS A 169 21.21 -16.93 -7.59
N GLU A 170 20.90 -18.12 -7.12
CA GLU A 170 20.93 -18.47 -5.70
C GLU A 170 22.35 -18.21 -5.14
N GLY A 171 22.42 -17.54 -3.98
CA GLY A 171 23.63 -17.10 -3.32
C GLY A 171 24.07 -15.66 -3.66
N ASP A 172 23.49 -15.02 -4.68
CA ASP A 172 23.87 -13.66 -5.05
C ASP A 172 23.38 -12.60 -4.03
N LEU A 173 22.25 -12.86 -3.37
CA LEU A 173 21.66 -11.96 -2.36
C LEU A 173 21.33 -12.73 -1.06
N PRO A 174 22.35 -13.18 -0.32
CA PRO A 174 22.16 -14.11 0.81
C PRO A 174 21.26 -13.57 1.91
N ASN A 175 21.24 -12.25 2.14
CA ASN A 175 20.34 -11.64 3.13
C ASN A 175 18.85 -11.67 2.72
N ALA A 176 18.55 -11.78 1.44
CA ALA A 176 17.19 -11.92 0.93
C ALA A 176 16.76 -13.39 0.81
N GLU A 177 17.71 -14.30 0.80
CA GLU A 177 17.52 -15.75 0.66
C GLU A 177 17.41 -16.47 2.01
N TYR A 178 17.89 -15.83 3.09
CA TYR A 178 17.80 -16.29 4.47
C TYR A 178 16.35 -16.12 5.01
#